data_e697d572972599251adab8229aada102
#
_entry.id   e697d572972599251adab8229aada102
#
_cell.length_a   1.000
_cell.length_b   1.000
_cell.length_c   1.000
_cell.angle_alpha   90.00
_cell.angle_beta   90.00
_cell.angle_gamma   90.00
#
_symmetry.space_group_name_H-M   'P 1'
#
loop_
_entity.id
_entity.type
_entity.pdbx_description
1 polymer ?
#
loop_
_entity_poly.entity_id
_entity_poly.type
_entity_poly.pdbx_seq_one_letter_code
_entity_poly.pdbx_strand_id
1 'polypeptide(L)'
;MNSRLLFPNIEGTEVLFTDEFQEYLLSLHDLLSDRILEARKERIRTVEMVHKNGIHVLELPISEINTTDWQVDSVPDDLKQPGIEISGPAGIASMFINAVNPGPEGERAAGYLDDDEDSGGHSFTDTVNSALNRMYSVTGSLRFEDISRDRVYEIEPGPLPLFMHRERGLHLDEADDTIDGKPISATILSTALT
;
A
#
# COMPACT_ATOMS: atom_id res chain seq x y z
N MET A 1 16.21 10.86 16.38
CA MET A 1 15.64 11.36 15.10
C MET A 1 16.79 11.51 14.11
N ASN A 2 16.75 10.83 12.99
CA ASN A 2 17.82 10.89 11.99
C ASN A 2 17.76 12.26 11.27
N SER A 3 18.88 12.97 11.15
CA SER A 3 18.93 14.32 10.57
C SER A 3 18.61 14.37 9.06
N ARG A 4 18.64 13.21 8.38
CA ARG A 4 18.33 13.08 6.96
C ARG A 4 16.83 13.04 6.67
N LEU A 5 16.03 12.46 7.60
CA LEU A 5 14.60 12.23 7.43
C LEU A 5 13.81 13.32 8.16
N LEU A 6 12.92 13.98 7.44
CA LEU A 6 11.98 14.95 7.99
C LEU A 6 10.55 14.55 7.59
N PHE A 7 9.66 14.52 8.56
CA PHE A 7 8.24 14.23 8.38
C PHE A 7 7.39 15.04 9.36
N PRO A 8 6.12 15.30 9.03
CA PRO A 8 5.20 15.99 9.94
C PRO A 8 5.00 15.19 11.24
N ASN A 9 5.03 15.88 12.35
CA ASN A 9 4.68 15.27 13.64
C ASN A 9 3.15 15.28 13.79
N ILE A 10 2.50 14.20 13.39
CA ILE A 10 1.06 13.99 13.53
C ILE A 10 0.81 12.79 14.45
N GLU A 11 -0.42 12.66 14.94
CA GLU A 11 -0.83 11.54 15.77
C GLU A 11 -0.54 10.19 15.07
N GLY A 12 0.10 9.29 15.79
CA GLY A 12 0.49 7.96 15.30
C GLY A 12 1.89 7.84 14.74
N THR A 13 2.55 8.95 14.38
CA THR A 13 3.94 8.89 13.89
C THR A 13 4.90 8.36 14.95
N GLU A 14 4.65 8.63 16.22
CA GLU A 14 5.44 8.11 17.34
C GLU A 14 5.38 6.59 17.48
N VAL A 15 4.31 5.97 16.95
CA VAL A 15 4.13 4.51 16.96
C VAL A 15 4.84 3.85 15.78
N LEU A 16 4.73 4.46 14.60
CA LEU A 16 5.25 3.89 13.35
C LEU A 16 6.70 4.24 13.09
N PHE A 17 7.10 5.51 13.33
CA PHE A 17 8.42 6.02 12.96
C PHE A 17 9.43 5.87 14.11
N THR A 18 9.57 4.63 14.63
CA THR A 18 10.63 4.30 15.59
C THR A 18 12.00 4.52 14.98
N ASP A 19 13.04 4.57 15.81
CA ASP A 19 14.42 4.75 15.29
C ASP A 19 14.80 3.61 14.33
N GLU A 20 14.40 2.38 14.63
CA GLU A 20 14.63 1.20 13.77
C GLU A 20 13.89 1.30 12.44
N PHE A 21 12.63 1.77 12.45
CA PHE A 21 11.87 1.98 11.23
C PHE A 21 12.51 3.08 10.37
N GLN A 22 12.96 4.18 10.98
CA GLN A 22 13.65 5.25 10.25
C GLN A 22 14.94 4.75 9.59
N GLU A 23 15.74 3.91 10.27
CA GLU A 23 16.94 3.29 9.70
C GLU A 23 16.59 2.36 8.52
N TYR A 24 15.52 1.56 8.67
CA TYR A 24 15.02 0.69 7.61
C TYR A 24 14.56 1.50 6.39
N LEU A 25 13.74 2.52 6.58
CA LEU A 25 13.25 3.40 5.52
C LEU A 25 14.39 4.09 4.76
N LEU A 26 15.39 4.59 5.48
CA LEU A 26 16.59 5.19 4.88
C LEU A 26 17.38 4.17 4.06
N SER A 27 17.52 2.95 4.54
CA SER A 27 18.21 1.89 3.79
C SER A 27 17.49 1.51 2.50
N LEU A 28 16.16 1.44 2.52
CA LEU A 28 15.34 1.24 1.31
C LEU A 28 15.48 2.42 0.34
N HIS A 29 15.43 3.64 0.86
CA HIS A 29 15.62 4.84 0.04
C HIS A 29 16.98 4.83 -0.67
N ASP A 30 18.06 4.61 0.06
CA ASP A 30 19.42 4.59 -0.49
C ASP A 30 19.62 3.47 -1.53
N LEU A 31 18.94 2.36 -1.36
CA LEU A 31 19.02 1.22 -2.29
C LEU A 31 18.16 1.40 -3.55
N LEU A 32 16.97 2.00 -3.44
CA LEU A 32 15.94 1.91 -4.47
C LEU A 32 15.67 3.22 -5.22
N SER A 33 15.97 4.39 -4.65
CA SER A 33 15.57 5.68 -5.22
C SER A 33 16.10 5.91 -6.62
N ASP A 34 17.38 5.63 -6.88
CA ASP A 34 17.96 5.79 -8.21
C ASP A 34 17.32 4.85 -9.24
N ARG A 35 16.93 3.63 -8.83
CA ARG A 35 16.25 2.68 -9.71
C ARG A 35 14.84 3.15 -10.07
N ILE A 36 14.12 3.72 -9.10
CA ILE A 36 12.78 4.30 -9.34
C ILE A 36 12.88 5.48 -10.30
N LEU A 37 13.85 6.37 -10.10
CA LEU A 37 14.07 7.51 -10.98
C LEU A 37 14.43 7.07 -12.41
N GLU A 38 15.22 6.03 -12.58
CA GLU A 38 15.54 5.50 -13.91
C GLU A 38 14.32 4.84 -14.56
N ALA A 39 13.50 4.08 -13.82
CA ALA A 39 12.25 3.53 -14.32
C ALA A 39 11.27 4.64 -14.79
N ARG A 40 11.17 5.74 -14.04
CA ARG A 40 10.36 6.91 -14.45
C ARG A 40 10.87 7.54 -15.76
N LYS A 41 12.19 7.69 -15.91
CA LYS A 41 12.80 8.20 -17.15
C LYS A 41 12.53 7.26 -18.32
N GLU A 42 12.67 5.96 -18.12
CA GLU A 42 12.41 4.97 -19.17
C GLU A 42 10.94 4.97 -19.61
N ARG A 43 10.00 5.12 -18.66
CA ARG A 43 8.59 5.30 -18.97
C ARG A 43 8.36 6.53 -19.88
N ILE A 44 9.00 7.65 -19.57
CA ILE A 44 8.88 8.88 -20.39
C ILE A 44 9.41 8.62 -21.81
N ARG A 45 10.61 8.03 -21.94
CA ARG A 45 11.21 7.67 -23.23
C ARG A 45 10.29 6.76 -24.04
N THR A 46 9.70 5.75 -23.39
CA THR A 46 8.78 4.81 -24.04
C THR A 46 7.52 5.51 -24.54
N VAL A 47 6.92 6.39 -23.74
CA VAL A 47 5.74 7.17 -24.12
C VAL A 47 6.06 8.09 -25.31
N GLU A 48 7.19 8.79 -25.28
CA GLU A 48 7.63 9.64 -26.39
C GLU A 48 7.86 8.85 -27.69
N MET A 49 8.48 7.68 -27.57
CA MET A 49 8.68 6.76 -28.70
C MET A 49 7.36 6.29 -29.31
N VAL A 50 6.39 5.91 -28.46
CA VAL A 50 5.06 5.49 -28.90
C VAL A 50 4.32 6.64 -29.60
N HIS A 51 4.38 7.85 -29.05
CA HIS A 51 3.76 9.02 -29.68
C HIS A 51 4.38 9.36 -31.04
N LYS A 52 5.69 9.18 -31.17
CA LYS A 52 6.42 9.49 -32.45
C LYS A 52 6.21 8.43 -33.50
N ASN A 53 6.18 7.16 -33.14
CA ASN A 53 6.23 6.02 -34.05
C ASN A 53 4.90 5.26 -34.17
N GLY A 54 3.88 5.64 -33.42
CA GLY A 54 2.65 4.88 -33.26
C GLY A 54 2.80 3.75 -32.21
N ILE A 55 1.68 3.07 -31.95
CA ILE A 55 1.68 1.94 -31.00
C ILE A 55 2.33 0.74 -31.70
N HIS A 56 3.46 0.32 -31.19
CA HIS A 56 4.09 -0.94 -31.54
C HIS A 56 3.86 -1.95 -30.41
N VAL A 57 3.49 -3.16 -30.78
CA VAL A 57 3.56 -4.27 -29.83
C VAL A 57 5.04 -4.48 -29.52
N LEU A 58 5.43 -4.24 -28.27
CA LEU A 58 6.78 -4.52 -27.83
C LEU A 58 6.96 -6.04 -27.79
N GLU A 59 7.76 -6.56 -28.71
CA GLU A 59 8.25 -7.93 -28.61
C GLU A 59 9.19 -7.99 -27.42
N LEU A 60 8.87 -8.85 -26.44
CA LEU A 60 9.77 -9.08 -25.32
C LEU A 60 11.06 -9.75 -25.86
N PRO A 61 12.24 -9.32 -25.36
CA PRO A 61 13.48 -9.99 -25.72
C PRO A 61 13.42 -11.46 -25.34
N ILE A 62 14.02 -12.29 -26.18
CA ILE A 62 14.13 -13.72 -25.89
C ILE A 62 14.88 -13.91 -24.58
N SER A 63 14.26 -14.65 -23.67
CA SER A 63 14.80 -14.95 -22.34
C SER A 63 14.34 -16.33 -21.89
N GLU A 64 14.94 -16.88 -20.84
CA GLU A 64 14.49 -18.14 -20.27
C GLU A 64 13.00 -18.09 -19.88
N ILE A 65 12.53 -16.93 -19.39
CA ILE A 65 11.14 -16.76 -18.95
C ILE A 65 10.13 -16.99 -20.08
N ASN A 66 10.45 -16.61 -21.31
CA ASN A 66 9.52 -16.73 -22.45
C ASN A 66 9.88 -17.85 -23.44
N THR A 67 10.90 -18.66 -23.15
CA THR A 67 11.37 -19.75 -24.04
C THR A 67 11.40 -21.12 -23.37
N THR A 68 11.21 -21.21 -22.05
CA THR A 68 11.16 -22.46 -21.31
C THR A 68 9.75 -22.77 -20.83
N ASP A 69 9.46 -24.06 -20.68
CA ASP A 69 8.24 -24.52 -20.01
C ASP A 69 8.37 -24.28 -18.51
N TRP A 70 7.72 -23.23 -18.01
CA TRP A 70 7.61 -22.98 -16.59
C TRP A 70 6.13 -22.84 -16.20
N GLN A 71 5.81 -23.13 -14.96
CA GLN A 71 4.48 -22.97 -14.39
C GLN A 71 4.62 -22.17 -13.11
N VAL A 72 3.60 -21.34 -12.81
CA VAL A 72 3.50 -20.72 -11.50
C VAL A 72 3.26 -21.78 -10.44
N ASP A 73 3.87 -21.59 -9.27
CA ASP A 73 3.62 -22.44 -8.12
C ASP A 73 2.14 -22.42 -7.71
N SER A 74 1.73 -23.41 -6.94
CA SER A 74 0.37 -23.45 -6.42
C SER A 74 0.12 -22.24 -5.53
N VAL A 75 -1.01 -21.58 -5.75
CA VAL A 75 -1.44 -20.47 -4.87
C VAL A 75 -1.85 -21.01 -3.49
N PRO A 76 -1.70 -20.21 -2.41
CA PRO A 76 -2.23 -20.54 -1.08
C PRO A 76 -3.71 -20.90 -1.11
N ASP A 77 -4.15 -21.75 -0.18
CA ASP A 77 -5.53 -22.26 -0.17
C ASP A 77 -6.55 -21.14 0.05
N ASP A 78 -6.20 -20.10 0.79
CA ASP A 78 -7.06 -18.94 1.03
C ASP A 78 -7.39 -18.20 -0.28
N LEU A 79 -6.48 -18.19 -1.25
CA LEU A 79 -6.70 -17.60 -2.57
C LEU A 79 -7.52 -18.49 -3.52
N LYS A 80 -7.77 -19.74 -3.16
CA LYS A 80 -8.58 -20.67 -3.97
C LYS A 80 -10.06 -20.61 -3.62
N GLN A 81 -10.44 -19.93 -2.56
CA GLN A 81 -11.83 -19.85 -2.13
C GLN A 81 -12.56 -18.80 -2.98
N PRO A 82 -13.66 -19.19 -3.64
CA PRO A 82 -14.49 -18.22 -4.34
C PRO A 82 -15.22 -17.35 -3.32
N GLY A 83 -15.36 -16.06 -3.63
CA GLY A 83 -16.07 -15.14 -2.76
C GLY A 83 -16.07 -13.72 -3.29
N ILE A 84 -16.59 -12.80 -2.48
CA ILE A 84 -16.56 -11.37 -2.76
C ILE A 84 -15.24 -10.82 -2.22
N GLU A 85 -14.57 -10.04 -3.04
CA GLU A 85 -13.43 -9.22 -2.63
C GLU A 85 -13.88 -7.76 -2.54
N ILE A 86 -13.48 -7.10 -1.45
CA ILE A 86 -13.77 -5.68 -1.22
C ILE A 86 -12.47 -4.92 -1.38
N SER A 87 -12.49 -3.86 -2.20
CA SER A 87 -11.39 -2.89 -2.29
C SER A 87 -11.81 -1.59 -1.63
N GLY A 88 -10.91 -1.00 -0.84
CA GLY A 88 -11.18 0.26 -0.19
C GLY A 88 -10.00 0.80 0.61
N PRO A 89 -10.13 2.02 1.17
CA PRO A 89 -9.06 2.67 1.91
C PRO A 89 -8.99 2.16 3.35
N ALA A 90 -7.84 1.64 3.77
CA ALA A 90 -7.63 1.36 5.20
C ALA A 90 -7.47 2.63 6.04
N GLY A 91 -7.10 3.76 5.45
CA GLY A 91 -6.99 5.04 6.13
C GLY A 91 -8.29 5.56 6.76
N ILE A 92 -9.45 5.07 6.32
CA ILE A 92 -10.76 5.40 6.89
C ILE A 92 -11.25 4.25 7.77
N ALA A 93 -10.96 4.32 9.06
CA ALA A 93 -11.20 3.23 10.02
C ALA A 93 -12.63 2.64 9.97
N SER A 94 -13.67 3.49 9.87
CA SER A 94 -15.05 3.00 9.80
C SER A 94 -15.36 2.19 8.54
N MET A 95 -14.79 2.58 7.39
CA MET A 95 -14.94 1.85 6.14
C MET A 95 -14.18 0.53 6.19
N PHE A 96 -12.95 0.57 6.68
CA PHE A 96 -12.12 -0.61 6.83
C PHE A 96 -12.75 -1.65 7.76
N ILE A 97 -13.19 -1.24 8.96
CA ILE A 97 -13.86 -2.12 9.93
C ILE A 97 -15.10 -2.77 9.30
N ASN A 98 -15.94 -1.98 8.61
CA ASN A 98 -17.13 -2.53 7.94
C ASN A 98 -16.77 -3.52 6.82
N ALA A 99 -15.67 -3.29 6.09
CA ALA A 99 -15.26 -4.15 4.99
C ALA A 99 -14.74 -5.52 5.47
N VAL A 100 -14.12 -5.58 6.65
CA VAL A 100 -13.57 -6.82 7.21
C VAL A 100 -14.53 -7.53 8.16
N ASN A 101 -15.61 -6.88 8.56
CA ASN A 101 -16.66 -7.46 9.40
C ASN A 101 -17.67 -8.29 8.61
N PRO A 102 -18.41 -9.19 9.28
CA PRO A 102 -19.50 -9.92 8.62
C PRO A 102 -20.57 -8.98 8.09
N GLY A 103 -21.12 -9.32 6.93
CA GLY A 103 -22.33 -8.70 6.42
C GLY A 103 -23.58 -9.11 7.19
N PRO A 104 -24.77 -8.61 6.79
CA PRO A 104 -26.03 -8.87 7.51
C PRO A 104 -26.41 -10.35 7.63
N GLU A 105 -25.91 -11.20 6.76
CA GLU A 105 -26.15 -12.64 6.75
C GLU A 105 -25.07 -13.43 7.52
N GLY A 106 -24.11 -12.74 8.12
CA GLY A 106 -23.03 -13.32 8.92
C GLY A 106 -21.82 -13.77 8.11
N GLU A 107 -21.81 -13.58 6.80
CA GLU A 107 -20.70 -13.94 5.92
C GLU A 107 -19.72 -12.77 5.78
N ARG A 108 -18.42 -13.07 5.82
CA ARG A 108 -17.36 -12.11 5.53
C ARG A 108 -16.97 -12.17 4.05
N ALA A 109 -16.39 -11.07 3.56
CA ALA A 109 -15.70 -11.09 2.29
C ALA A 109 -14.60 -12.16 2.29
N ALA A 110 -14.30 -12.74 1.13
CA ALA A 110 -13.18 -13.68 0.98
C ALA A 110 -11.83 -12.93 1.05
N GLY A 111 -11.77 -11.71 0.52
CA GLY A 111 -10.59 -10.86 0.54
C GLY A 111 -10.92 -9.39 0.75
N TYR A 112 -9.95 -8.67 1.29
CA TYR A 112 -9.94 -7.21 1.37
C TYR A 112 -8.65 -6.68 0.76
N LEU A 113 -8.77 -5.82 -0.24
CA LEU A 113 -7.67 -5.07 -0.82
C LEU A 113 -7.65 -3.66 -0.23
N ASP A 114 -6.66 -3.40 0.61
CA ASP A 114 -6.31 -2.04 1.00
C ASP A 114 -5.61 -1.34 -0.17
N ASP A 115 -6.29 -0.36 -0.72
CA ASP A 115 -5.88 0.30 -1.94
C ASP A 115 -5.40 1.72 -1.65
N ASP A 116 -4.12 1.85 -1.34
CA ASP A 116 -3.48 3.14 -1.09
C ASP A 116 -3.26 3.96 -2.37
N GLU A 117 -3.36 3.34 -3.55
CA GLU A 117 -3.14 4.04 -4.82
C GLU A 117 -4.39 4.77 -5.30
N ASP A 118 -5.53 4.07 -5.43
CA ASP A 118 -6.72 4.63 -6.07
C ASP A 118 -7.83 5.01 -5.08
N SER A 119 -7.94 4.35 -3.94
CA SER A 119 -9.00 4.62 -2.97
C SER A 119 -8.52 5.26 -1.67
N GLY A 120 -7.22 5.21 -1.38
CA GLY A 120 -6.63 5.92 -0.25
C GLY A 120 -6.56 7.43 -0.49
N GLY A 121 -6.53 8.21 0.59
CA GLY A 121 -6.07 9.59 0.52
C GLY A 121 -4.57 9.65 0.22
N HIS A 122 -4.12 10.76 -0.37
CA HIS A 122 -2.72 10.88 -0.79
C HIS A 122 -1.92 11.82 0.12
N SER A 123 -2.46 12.18 1.27
CA SER A 123 -1.73 12.94 2.29
C SER A 123 -0.91 12.00 3.17
N PHE A 124 0.14 12.53 3.77
CA PHE A 124 0.93 11.80 4.77
C PHE A 124 0.04 11.28 5.92
N THR A 125 -0.95 12.07 6.34
CA THR A 125 -1.92 11.67 7.37
C THR A 125 -2.71 10.42 6.95
N ASP A 126 -3.15 10.33 5.70
CA ASP A 126 -3.86 9.15 5.20
C ASP A 126 -2.96 7.91 5.20
N THR A 127 -1.70 8.06 4.78
CA THR A 127 -0.71 6.98 4.79
C THR A 127 -0.45 6.47 6.21
N VAL A 128 -0.28 7.37 7.18
CA VAL A 128 -0.10 7.01 8.61
C VAL A 128 -1.35 6.31 9.16
N ASN A 129 -2.53 6.84 8.91
CA ASN A 129 -3.79 6.23 9.35
C ASN A 129 -4.01 4.84 8.74
N SER A 130 -3.68 4.68 7.46
CA SER A 130 -3.75 3.38 6.77
C SER A 130 -2.87 2.34 7.44
N ALA A 131 -1.61 2.66 7.70
CA ALA A 131 -0.66 1.78 8.39
C ALA A 131 -1.11 1.43 9.82
N LEU A 132 -1.56 2.41 10.60
CA LEU A 132 -2.06 2.20 11.96
C LEU A 132 -3.30 1.30 11.97
N ASN A 133 -4.26 1.55 11.08
CA ASN A 133 -5.49 0.77 11.01
C ASN A 133 -5.20 -0.68 10.62
N ARG A 134 -4.26 -0.92 9.68
CA ARG A 134 -3.77 -2.27 9.36
C ARG A 134 -3.18 -2.95 10.60
N MET A 135 -2.24 -2.30 11.25
CA MET A 135 -1.58 -2.83 12.46
C MET A 135 -2.58 -3.16 13.57
N TYR A 136 -3.51 -2.25 13.86
CA TYR A 136 -4.53 -2.46 14.89
C TYR A 136 -5.57 -3.50 14.49
N SER A 137 -5.84 -3.69 13.19
CA SER A 137 -6.74 -4.74 12.73
C SER A 137 -6.17 -6.13 12.97
N VAL A 138 -4.90 -6.34 12.65
CA VAL A 138 -4.21 -7.62 12.85
C VAL A 138 -4.11 -7.99 14.33
N THR A 139 -3.92 -6.99 15.20
CA THR A 139 -3.90 -7.18 16.66
C THR A 139 -5.29 -7.28 17.30
N GLY A 140 -6.37 -7.08 16.51
CA GLY A 140 -7.75 -7.09 17.01
C GLY A 140 -8.09 -5.89 17.90
N SER A 141 -7.30 -4.83 17.85
CA SER A 141 -7.48 -3.63 18.70
C SER A 141 -8.04 -2.43 17.95
N LEU A 142 -8.30 -2.56 16.66
CA LEU A 142 -8.86 -1.47 15.87
C LEU A 142 -10.29 -1.14 16.33
N ARG A 143 -10.45 0.11 16.79
CA ARG A 143 -11.72 0.67 17.23
C ARG A 143 -11.84 2.12 16.78
N PHE A 144 -12.99 2.50 16.27
CA PHE A 144 -13.28 3.85 15.88
C PHE A 144 -14.62 4.32 16.47
N GLU A 145 -14.64 5.48 17.08
CA GLU A 145 -15.83 6.10 17.65
C GLU A 145 -16.25 7.31 16.83
N ASP A 146 -17.38 7.19 16.14
CA ASP A 146 -17.98 8.30 15.41
C ASP A 146 -18.97 9.04 16.32
N ILE A 147 -18.47 10.07 16.99
CA ILE A 147 -19.24 10.88 17.92
C ILE A 147 -20.44 11.55 17.18
N SER A 148 -20.27 11.90 15.90
CA SER A 148 -21.31 12.61 15.15
C SER A 148 -22.53 11.73 14.87
N ARG A 149 -22.35 10.42 14.82
CA ARG A 149 -23.38 9.42 14.57
C ARG A 149 -23.75 8.59 15.80
N ASP A 150 -23.14 8.90 16.94
CA ASP A 150 -23.26 8.11 18.17
C ASP A 150 -23.04 6.61 17.90
N ARG A 151 -21.96 6.28 17.19
CA ARG A 151 -21.68 4.94 16.74
C ARG A 151 -20.22 4.54 17.01
N VAL A 152 -20.05 3.31 17.51
CA VAL A 152 -18.76 2.65 17.66
C VAL A 152 -18.60 1.58 16.60
N TYR A 153 -17.43 1.55 15.98
CA TYR A 153 -17.01 0.54 15.03
C TYR A 153 -15.88 -0.28 15.67
N GLU A 154 -16.03 -1.59 15.66
CA GLU A 154 -15.05 -2.54 16.20
C GLU A 154 -14.98 -3.75 15.27
N ILE A 155 -13.83 -4.43 15.23
CA ILE A 155 -13.70 -5.68 14.48
C ILE A 155 -14.38 -6.79 15.28
N GLU A 156 -15.35 -7.44 14.66
CA GLU A 156 -16.05 -8.58 15.25
C GLU A 156 -15.11 -9.81 15.33
N PRO A 157 -15.22 -10.64 16.40
CA PRO A 157 -14.43 -11.86 16.50
C PRO A 157 -14.61 -12.80 15.31
N GLY A 158 -13.54 -13.48 14.93
CA GLY A 158 -13.54 -14.45 13.84
C GLY A 158 -12.35 -14.27 12.89
N PRO A 159 -12.18 -15.18 11.91
CA PRO A 159 -11.10 -15.06 10.92
C PRO A 159 -11.34 -13.84 10.05
N LEU A 160 -10.31 -13.03 9.86
CA LEU A 160 -10.36 -11.91 8.93
C LEU A 160 -10.34 -12.41 7.48
N PRO A 161 -10.88 -11.61 6.52
CA PRO A 161 -10.66 -11.84 5.10
C PRO A 161 -9.16 -11.93 4.77
N LEU A 162 -8.82 -12.60 3.66
CA LEU A 162 -7.47 -12.50 3.11
C LEU A 162 -7.15 -11.03 2.90
N PHE A 163 -6.02 -10.59 3.46
CA PHE A 163 -5.62 -9.20 3.39
C PHE A 163 -4.60 -8.99 2.27
N MET A 164 -4.90 -8.08 1.38
CA MET A 164 -4.03 -7.64 0.30
C MET A 164 -3.77 -6.15 0.45
N HIS A 165 -2.61 -5.69 0.04
CA HIS A 165 -2.26 -4.28 0.00
C HIS A 165 -1.75 -3.90 -1.38
N ARG A 166 -2.20 -2.75 -1.89
CA ARG A 166 -1.66 -2.11 -3.09
C ARG A 166 -0.98 -0.81 -2.70
N GLU A 167 0.34 -0.82 -2.84
CA GLU A 167 1.18 0.34 -2.56
C GLU A 167 0.91 1.48 -3.53
N ARG A 168 1.28 2.67 -3.14
CA ARG A 168 1.24 3.87 -3.99
C ARG A 168 2.19 3.72 -5.18
N GLY A 169 1.75 4.22 -6.32
CA GLY A 169 2.45 4.01 -7.59
C GLY A 169 3.86 4.61 -7.66
N LEU A 170 4.74 3.98 -8.44
CA LEU A 170 6.14 4.41 -8.67
C LEU A 170 6.27 5.84 -9.22
N HIS A 171 5.20 6.42 -9.75
CA HIS A 171 5.17 7.77 -10.30
C HIS A 171 4.89 8.86 -9.27
N LEU A 172 4.52 8.48 -8.04
CA LEU A 172 4.15 9.39 -6.97
C LEU A 172 5.31 9.65 -6.00
N ASP A 173 5.36 10.86 -5.49
CA ASP A 173 6.23 11.25 -4.39
C ASP A 173 5.37 11.67 -3.20
N GLU A 174 5.89 11.41 -1.99
CA GLU A 174 5.31 11.93 -0.76
C GLU A 174 5.85 13.34 -0.54
N ALA A 175 4.96 14.35 -0.66
CA ALA A 175 5.38 15.74 -0.62
C ALA A 175 5.77 16.23 0.77
N ASP A 176 5.16 15.64 1.80
CA ASP A 176 5.32 16.07 3.18
C ASP A 176 6.52 15.43 3.88
N ASP A 177 7.03 14.32 3.32
CA ASP A 177 8.18 13.59 3.84
C ASP A 177 9.40 13.79 2.96
N THR A 178 10.52 14.13 3.57
CA THR A 178 11.75 14.34 2.81
C THR A 178 12.92 13.56 3.38
N ILE A 179 13.76 13.05 2.48
CA ILE A 179 15.08 12.51 2.80
C ILE A 179 16.11 13.39 2.09
N ASP A 180 17.09 13.89 2.85
CA ASP A 180 18.13 14.83 2.38
C ASP A 180 17.52 16.05 1.66
N GLY A 181 16.36 16.53 2.15
CA GLY A 181 15.64 17.69 1.62
C GLY A 181 14.90 17.46 0.30
N LYS A 182 14.71 16.21 -0.13
CA LYS A 182 13.93 15.83 -1.32
C LYS A 182 12.75 14.97 -0.93
N PRO A 183 11.57 15.13 -1.60
CA PRO A 183 10.44 14.24 -1.40
C PRO A 183 10.83 12.76 -1.54
N ILE A 184 10.33 11.93 -0.64
CA ILE A 184 10.52 10.48 -0.73
C ILE A 184 9.57 9.88 -1.78
N SER A 185 9.97 8.79 -2.44
CA SER A 185 9.03 8.02 -3.26
C SER A 185 7.88 7.48 -2.42
N ALA A 186 6.64 7.78 -2.82
CA ALA A 186 5.45 7.32 -2.13
C ALA A 186 5.38 5.79 -2.06
N THR A 187 5.87 5.10 -3.10
CA THR A 187 5.99 3.63 -3.10
C THR A 187 6.92 3.13 -2.00
N ILE A 188 8.11 3.76 -1.83
CA ILE A 188 9.06 3.34 -0.79
C ILE A 188 8.42 3.49 0.59
N LEU A 189 7.76 4.60 0.86
CA LEU A 189 7.13 4.84 2.15
C LEU A 189 5.96 3.86 2.39
N SER A 190 5.02 3.73 1.45
CA SER A 190 3.88 2.84 1.63
C SER A 190 4.29 1.36 1.75
N THR A 191 5.27 0.92 0.95
CA THR A 191 5.83 -0.44 1.08
C THR A 191 6.52 -0.65 2.43
N ALA A 192 7.26 0.35 2.92
CA ALA A 192 7.95 0.22 4.22
C ALA A 192 6.97 0.12 5.40
N LEU A 193 5.78 0.74 5.28
CA LEU A 193 4.72 0.76 6.28
C LEU A 193 3.76 -0.45 6.18
N THR A 194 3.95 -1.34 5.22
CA THR A 194 3.18 -2.58 5.07
C THR A 194 3.83 -3.73 5.81
#